data_ea91fbf724da183e3a47f1e528f1ec21
#
_entry.id   ea91fbf724da183e3a47f1e528f1ec21
#
_cell.length_a   1.000
_cell.length_b   1.000
_cell.length_c   1.000
_cell.angle_alpha   90.00
_cell.angle_beta   90.00
_cell.angle_gamma   90.00
#
_symmetry.space_group_name_H-M   'P 1'
#
loop_
_entity.id
_entity.type
_entity.pdbx_description
1 polymer ?
#
loop_
_entity_poly.entity_id
_entity_poly.type
_entity_poly.pdbx_seq_one_letter_code
_entity_poly.pdbx_strand_id
1 'polypeptide(L)'
;KGGGSVVEIETDAGIAGIGPGIDPQLIPALERHLIGQDPFAVEQHMSTLRYYAAGSPYRGMAGVDMALWDLIGKVCGQPCYKLWGGFKDKVPGYASMVKLSTPDERAALAIQLAEAGWQALKMRIHFPTMKEDLAAVEAVRNAIGDRMEIMVDANQAQSSGQWQPGIQWDYR
;
A
#
# COMPACT_ATOMS: atom_id res chain seq x y z
N LYS A 1 -12.88 -7.75 -12.65
CA LYS A 1 -13.25 -6.38 -12.25
C LYS A 1 -13.43 -6.41 -10.74
N GLY A 2 -12.38 -6.10 -9.96
CA GLY A 2 -12.47 -5.92 -8.52
C GLY A 2 -12.98 -4.50 -8.25
N GLY A 3 -14.27 -4.34 -7.95
CA GLY A 3 -14.77 -3.11 -7.37
C GLY A 3 -14.36 -3.06 -5.90
N GLY A 4 -13.53 -2.09 -5.53
CA GLY A 4 -13.25 -1.81 -4.13
C GLY A 4 -14.42 -1.04 -3.52
N SER A 5 -14.80 -1.35 -2.27
CA SER A 5 -15.67 -0.51 -1.47
C SER A 5 -14.84 0.64 -0.86
N VAL A 6 -15.52 1.73 -0.51
CA VAL A 6 -14.96 2.84 0.28
C VAL A 6 -15.80 3.02 1.53
N VAL A 7 -15.20 3.53 2.59
CA VAL A 7 -15.91 4.06 3.76
C VAL A 7 -15.95 5.58 3.64
N GLU A 8 -17.08 6.15 3.95
CA GLU A 8 -17.28 7.60 4.02
C GLU A 8 -17.80 7.95 5.42
N ILE A 9 -17.18 8.95 6.04
CA ILE A 9 -17.59 9.49 7.34
C ILE A 9 -18.05 10.93 7.09
N GLU A 10 -19.34 11.16 7.28
CA GLU A 10 -19.97 12.48 7.13
C GLU A 10 -20.13 13.17 8.48
N THR A 11 -20.00 14.50 8.49
CA THR A 11 -20.28 15.34 9.64
C THR A 11 -21.57 16.14 9.45
N ASP A 12 -22.13 16.62 10.54
CA ASP A 12 -23.25 17.58 10.57
C ASP A 12 -22.93 18.92 9.86
N ALA A 13 -21.63 19.25 9.72
CA ALA A 13 -21.15 20.39 8.93
C ALA A 13 -21.13 20.13 7.40
N GLY A 14 -21.52 18.95 6.93
CA GLY A 14 -21.53 18.60 5.51
C GLY A 14 -20.14 18.32 4.92
N ILE A 15 -19.14 18.08 5.78
CA ILE A 15 -17.81 17.67 5.35
C ILE A 15 -17.68 16.18 5.50
N ALA A 16 -17.22 15.50 4.44
CA ALA A 16 -17.03 14.05 4.45
C ALA A 16 -15.56 13.67 4.23
N GLY A 17 -15.12 12.64 4.95
CA GLY A 17 -13.82 12.00 4.76
C GLY A 17 -13.97 10.61 4.17
N ILE A 18 -13.03 10.22 3.30
CA ILE A 18 -13.08 8.97 2.55
C ILE A 18 -11.86 8.11 2.88
N GLY A 19 -12.10 6.82 3.10
CA GLY A 19 -11.06 5.81 3.27
C GLY A 19 -11.35 4.53 2.47
N PRO A 20 -10.38 3.61 2.38
CA PRO A 20 -10.63 2.30 1.77
C PRO A 20 -11.74 1.56 2.50
N GLY A 21 -12.41 0.65 1.77
CA GLY A 21 -13.54 -0.10 2.31
C GLY A 21 -13.18 -0.95 3.53
N ILE A 22 -14.18 -1.13 4.37
CA ILE A 22 -14.13 -1.91 5.61
C ILE A 22 -14.96 -3.18 5.47
N ASP A 23 -14.81 -4.10 6.41
CA ASP A 23 -15.72 -5.23 6.53
C ASP A 23 -17.11 -4.72 6.92
N PRO A 24 -18.16 -4.97 6.12
CA PRO A 24 -19.52 -4.51 6.43
C PRO A 24 -20.06 -4.98 7.78
N GLN A 25 -19.57 -6.09 8.31
CA GLN A 25 -19.96 -6.60 9.62
C GLN A 25 -19.56 -5.68 10.77
N LEU A 26 -18.57 -4.80 10.56
CA LEU A 26 -18.12 -3.83 11.56
C LEU A 26 -18.99 -2.57 11.60
N ILE A 27 -19.76 -2.28 10.56
CA ILE A 27 -20.53 -1.03 10.45
C ILE A 27 -21.40 -0.74 11.67
N PRO A 28 -22.21 -1.69 12.19
CA PRO A 28 -23.07 -1.39 13.35
C PRO A 28 -22.31 -1.05 14.64
N ALA A 29 -21.09 -1.58 14.79
CA ALA A 29 -20.24 -1.24 15.93
C ALA A 29 -19.58 0.14 15.74
N LEU A 30 -19.15 0.44 14.51
CA LEU A 30 -18.57 1.73 14.15
C LEU A 30 -19.57 2.87 14.30
N GLU A 31 -20.79 2.71 13.80
CA GLU A 31 -21.86 3.69 13.95
C GLU A 31 -22.15 4.01 15.40
N ARG A 32 -22.32 3.00 16.24
CA ARG A 32 -22.54 3.19 17.69
C ARG A 32 -21.41 3.94 18.38
N HIS A 33 -20.19 3.81 17.86
CA HIS A 33 -19.01 4.43 18.48
C HIS A 33 -18.70 5.82 17.93
N LEU A 34 -18.93 6.05 16.65
CA LEU A 34 -18.49 7.27 15.96
C LEU A 34 -19.59 8.32 15.83
N ILE A 35 -20.86 7.92 15.69
CA ILE A 35 -21.95 8.89 15.51
C ILE A 35 -22.07 9.80 16.72
N GLY A 36 -22.09 11.11 16.47
CA GLY A 36 -22.19 12.14 17.50
C GLY A 36 -20.88 12.40 18.26
N GLN A 37 -19.78 11.82 17.84
CA GLN A 37 -18.46 12.03 18.44
C GLN A 37 -17.64 13.09 17.67
N ASP A 38 -16.65 13.66 18.33
CA ASP A 38 -15.70 14.58 17.73
C ASP A 38 -14.72 13.82 16.81
N PRO A 39 -14.71 14.08 15.50
CA PRO A 39 -13.79 13.39 14.59
C PRO A 39 -12.31 13.68 14.84
N PHE A 40 -11.97 14.74 15.58
CA PHE A 40 -10.59 15.05 15.95
C PHE A 40 -10.02 14.15 17.05
N ALA A 41 -10.87 13.41 17.77
CA ALA A 41 -10.43 12.49 18.82
C ALA A 41 -9.92 11.15 18.23
N VAL A 42 -9.07 11.19 17.19
CA VAL A 42 -8.63 10.03 16.40
C VAL A 42 -8.04 8.93 17.27
N GLU A 43 -7.12 9.26 18.17
CA GLU A 43 -6.48 8.24 19.05
C GLU A 43 -7.47 7.56 19.98
N GLN A 44 -8.46 8.31 20.48
CA GLN A 44 -9.53 7.73 21.30
C GLN A 44 -10.38 6.75 20.48
N HIS A 45 -10.77 7.15 19.27
CA HIS A 45 -11.53 6.29 18.36
C HIS A 45 -10.73 5.04 18.00
N MET A 46 -9.48 5.20 17.58
CA MET A 46 -8.63 4.08 17.19
C MET A 46 -8.33 3.12 18.35
N SER A 47 -8.17 3.63 19.57
CA SER A 47 -8.02 2.79 20.77
C SER A 47 -9.22 1.89 20.98
N THR A 48 -10.44 2.45 20.89
CA THR A 48 -11.68 1.68 21.04
C THR A 48 -11.90 0.69 19.89
N LEU A 49 -11.63 1.12 18.66
CA LEU A 49 -11.82 0.28 17.47
C LEU A 49 -10.84 -0.89 17.46
N ARG A 50 -9.61 -0.72 17.96
CA ARG A 50 -8.65 -1.84 18.12
C ARG A 50 -9.20 -2.94 19.02
N TYR A 51 -9.95 -2.60 20.03
CA TYR A 51 -10.58 -3.57 20.90
C TYR A 51 -11.66 -4.39 20.18
N TYR A 52 -12.49 -3.75 19.35
CA TYR A 52 -13.50 -4.44 18.53
C TYR A 52 -12.90 -5.28 17.40
N ALA A 53 -11.73 -4.90 16.91
CA ALA A 53 -11.02 -5.63 15.88
C ALA A 53 -10.14 -6.78 16.41
N ALA A 54 -10.12 -7.03 17.71
CA ALA A 54 -9.27 -8.03 18.40
C ALA A 54 -9.57 -9.49 18.06
N GLY A 55 -10.09 -9.79 16.93
CA GLY A 55 -10.27 -11.13 16.34
C GLY A 55 -10.10 -11.15 14.84
N SER A 56 -9.91 -10.00 14.22
CA SER A 56 -9.69 -9.89 12.77
C SER A 56 -8.51 -8.95 12.52
N PRO A 57 -7.39 -9.44 11.99
CA PRO A 57 -6.22 -8.61 11.80
C PRO A 57 -6.53 -7.50 10.79
N TYR A 58 -6.69 -6.28 11.29
CA TYR A 58 -6.65 -5.01 10.56
C TYR A 58 -7.66 -4.77 9.43
N ARG A 59 -8.63 -5.63 9.18
CA ARG A 59 -9.62 -5.48 8.11
C ARG A 59 -10.72 -4.48 8.50
N GLY A 60 -10.48 -3.21 8.29
CA GLY A 60 -11.51 -2.20 8.42
C GLY A 60 -11.09 -0.98 9.22
N MET A 61 -10.13 -1.10 10.13
CA MET A 61 -9.69 0.04 10.92
C MET A 61 -8.93 1.07 10.12
N ALA A 62 -8.06 0.63 9.19
CA ALA A 62 -7.31 1.52 8.33
C ALA A 62 -8.24 2.41 7.48
N GLY A 63 -9.38 1.87 7.03
CA GLY A 63 -10.36 2.64 6.27
C GLY A 63 -10.98 3.76 7.10
N VAL A 64 -11.33 3.48 8.35
CA VAL A 64 -11.88 4.49 9.28
C VAL A 64 -10.83 5.53 9.66
N ASP A 65 -9.61 5.09 10.00
CA ASP A 65 -8.49 5.99 10.33
C ASP A 65 -8.19 6.94 9.17
N MET A 66 -8.07 6.41 7.96
CA MET A 66 -7.83 7.23 6.76
C MET A 66 -8.99 8.19 6.47
N ALA A 67 -10.25 7.77 6.66
CA ALA A 67 -11.41 8.64 6.49
C ALA A 67 -11.44 9.77 7.53
N LEU A 68 -11.09 9.50 8.79
CA LEU A 68 -10.98 10.54 9.82
C LEU A 68 -9.89 11.56 9.47
N TRP A 69 -8.71 11.10 9.05
CA TRP A 69 -7.63 12.01 8.66
C TRP A 69 -7.94 12.79 7.38
N ASP A 70 -8.62 12.21 6.40
CA ASP A 70 -9.08 12.92 5.21
C ASP A 70 -10.08 14.02 5.57
N LEU A 71 -11.02 13.72 6.47
CA LEU A 71 -11.97 14.68 7.01
C LEU A 71 -11.26 15.82 7.76
N ILE A 72 -10.34 15.50 8.66
CA ILE A 72 -9.57 16.50 9.41
C ILE A 72 -8.75 17.39 8.47
N GLY A 73 -8.11 16.80 7.47
CA GLY A 73 -7.39 17.55 6.44
C GLY A 73 -8.27 18.56 5.72
N LYS A 74 -9.50 18.16 5.35
CA LYS A 74 -10.50 19.01 4.71
C LYS A 74 -10.99 20.13 5.65
N VAL A 75 -11.31 19.80 6.89
CA VAL A 75 -11.73 20.79 7.91
C VAL A 75 -10.63 21.82 8.17
N CYS A 76 -9.38 21.38 8.28
CA CYS A 76 -8.23 22.27 8.52
C CYS A 76 -7.76 23.00 7.26
N GLY A 77 -8.24 22.64 6.07
CA GLY A 77 -7.75 23.18 4.80
C GLY A 77 -6.26 22.88 4.56
N GLN A 78 -5.75 21.78 5.12
CA GLN A 78 -4.35 21.38 5.05
C GLN A 78 -4.20 19.92 4.64
N PRO A 79 -3.19 19.58 3.82
CA PRO A 79 -2.88 18.19 3.55
C PRO A 79 -2.33 17.50 4.80
N CYS A 80 -2.67 16.22 4.97
CA CYS A 80 -2.31 15.44 6.17
C CYS A 80 -0.81 15.49 6.51
N TYR A 81 0.07 15.48 5.51
CA TYR A 81 1.51 15.52 5.77
C TYR A 81 1.94 16.78 6.55
N LYS A 82 1.25 17.92 6.36
CA LYS A 82 1.50 19.14 7.14
C LYS A 82 0.98 19.04 8.57
N LEU A 83 -0.19 18.43 8.74
CA LEU A 83 -0.77 18.17 10.07
C LEU A 83 0.11 17.24 10.90
N TRP A 84 0.85 16.34 10.23
CA TRP A 84 1.79 15.41 10.87
C TRP A 84 3.22 15.93 10.99
N GLY A 85 3.45 17.24 10.80
CA GLY A 85 4.74 17.88 11.02
C GLY A 85 5.51 18.32 9.78
N GLY A 86 5.08 17.98 8.57
CA GLY A 86 5.50 18.59 7.31
C GLY A 86 7.00 18.63 7.01
N PHE A 87 7.75 17.56 7.25
CA PHE A 87 9.20 17.55 6.99
C PHE A 87 9.56 17.62 5.50
N LYS A 88 8.79 16.93 4.63
CA LYS A 88 9.01 16.90 3.18
C LYS A 88 7.67 17.03 2.44
N ASP A 89 7.69 17.77 1.34
CA ASP A 89 6.57 17.88 0.40
C ASP A 89 6.68 16.90 -0.78
N LYS A 90 7.85 16.30 -0.96
CA LYS A 90 8.16 15.32 -2.00
C LYS A 90 9.03 14.19 -1.45
N VAL A 91 8.76 12.98 -1.91
CA VAL A 91 9.57 11.79 -1.63
C VAL A 91 9.94 11.10 -2.94
N PRO A 92 11.14 10.51 -3.05
CA PRO A 92 11.50 9.69 -4.20
C PRO A 92 10.54 8.51 -4.32
N GLY A 93 10.03 8.28 -5.53
CA GLY A 93 9.22 7.13 -5.86
C GLY A 93 9.97 6.10 -6.69
N TYR A 94 9.55 4.86 -6.63
CA TYR A 94 9.99 3.82 -7.54
C TYR A 94 8.80 3.13 -8.20
N ALA A 95 9.00 2.64 -9.43
CA ALA A 95 8.00 1.84 -10.12
C ALA A 95 8.03 0.39 -9.61
N SER A 96 6.92 -0.10 -9.05
CA SER A 96 6.84 -1.47 -8.53
C SER A 96 6.32 -2.44 -9.59
N MET A 97 7.16 -3.38 -10.01
CA MET A 97 6.79 -4.47 -10.92
C MET A 97 6.13 -5.60 -10.13
N VAL A 98 4.84 -5.44 -9.82
CA VAL A 98 4.09 -6.40 -8.98
C VAL A 98 3.75 -7.68 -9.75
N LYS A 99 3.46 -7.57 -11.06
CA LYS A 99 3.10 -8.72 -11.90
C LYS A 99 4.29 -9.65 -12.09
N LEU A 100 4.06 -10.92 -11.84
CA LEU A 100 5.03 -11.96 -12.15
C LEU A 100 5.08 -12.15 -13.68
N SER A 101 6.26 -12.06 -14.27
CA SER A 101 6.45 -12.08 -15.72
C SER A 101 7.85 -12.57 -16.07
N THR A 102 8.06 -12.91 -17.34
CA THR A 102 9.34 -13.40 -17.85
C THR A 102 10.44 -12.33 -17.79
N PRO A 103 11.74 -12.72 -17.84
CA PRO A 103 12.84 -11.77 -17.91
C PRO A 103 12.69 -10.76 -19.05
N ASP A 104 12.28 -11.20 -20.25
CA ASP A 104 12.11 -10.32 -21.42
C ASP A 104 10.98 -9.32 -21.25
N GLU A 105 9.83 -9.76 -20.71
CA GLU A 105 8.72 -8.86 -20.40
C GLU A 105 9.11 -7.80 -19.35
N ARG A 106 9.93 -8.18 -18.37
CA ARG A 106 10.45 -7.24 -17.38
C ARG A 106 11.43 -6.25 -17.96
N ALA A 107 12.32 -6.70 -18.84
CA ALA A 107 13.26 -5.86 -19.56
C ALA A 107 12.51 -4.83 -20.44
N ALA A 108 11.49 -5.28 -21.19
CA ALA A 108 10.66 -4.40 -21.99
C ALA A 108 9.91 -3.35 -21.16
N LEU A 109 9.32 -3.75 -20.03
CA LEU A 109 8.65 -2.82 -19.11
C LEU A 109 9.65 -1.84 -18.48
N ALA A 110 10.86 -2.28 -18.15
CA ALA A 110 11.88 -1.42 -17.56
C ALA A 110 12.34 -0.32 -18.55
N ILE A 111 12.43 -0.63 -19.84
CA ILE A 111 12.69 0.37 -20.88
C ILE A 111 11.59 1.44 -20.88
N GLN A 112 10.33 1.03 -20.91
CA GLN A 112 9.19 1.95 -20.89
C GLN A 112 9.19 2.85 -19.65
N LEU A 113 9.51 2.29 -18.49
CA LEU A 113 9.60 3.03 -17.23
C LEU A 113 10.74 4.06 -17.26
N ALA A 114 11.91 3.68 -17.78
CA ALA A 114 13.04 4.59 -17.96
C ALA A 114 12.70 5.75 -18.92
N GLU A 115 12.02 5.46 -20.03
CA GLU A 115 11.54 6.46 -20.98
C GLU A 115 10.48 7.39 -20.39
N ALA A 116 9.65 6.88 -19.46
CA ALA A 116 8.69 7.67 -18.72
C ALA A 116 9.33 8.52 -17.60
N GLY A 117 10.65 8.44 -17.40
CA GLY A 117 11.39 9.28 -16.47
C GLY A 117 11.51 8.75 -15.03
N TRP A 118 11.14 7.50 -14.79
CA TRP A 118 11.37 6.86 -13.51
C TRP A 118 12.86 6.72 -13.19
N GLN A 119 13.25 6.99 -11.94
CA GLN A 119 14.64 6.92 -11.50
C GLN A 119 14.98 5.58 -10.82
N ALA A 120 13.97 4.83 -10.41
CA ALA A 120 14.12 3.53 -9.76
C ALA A 120 12.96 2.61 -10.08
N LEU A 121 13.23 1.31 -10.08
CA LEU A 121 12.21 0.26 -10.15
C LEU A 121 12.44 -0.78 -9.06
N LYS A 122 11.37 -1.45 -8.65
CA LYS A 122 11.43 -2.63 -7.77
C LYS A 122 10.83 -3.82 -8.48
N MET A 123 11.63 -4.85 -8.67
CA MET A 123 11.17 -6.11 -9.23
C MET A 123 11.01 -7.18 -8.16
N ARG A 124 9.98 -7.99 -8.31
CA ARG A 124 9.74 -9.14 -7.46
C ARG A 124 10.45 -10.35 -8.05
N ILE A 125 11.30 -10.99 -7.26
CA ILE A 125 11.95 -12.25 -7.62
C ILE A 125 11.11 -13.42 -7.13
N HIS A 126 10.93 -14.44 -7.99
CA HIS A 126 9.94 -15.49 -7.73
C HIS A 126 10.17 -16.77 -8.54
N PHE A 127 11.26 -16.86 -9.28
CA PHE A 127 11.53 -18.02 -10.12
C PHE A 127 11.91 -19.24 -9.27
N PRO A 128 11.77 -20.45 -9.81
CA PRO A 128 12.08 -21.67 -9.06
C PRO A 128 13.54 -21.79 -8.62
N THR A 129 14.46 -21.12 -9.30
CA THR A 129 15.88 -21.20 -9.00
C THR A 129 16.51 -19.80 -8.89
N MET A 130 17.54 -19.67 -8.06
CA MET A 130 18.35 -18.47 -7.96
C MET A 130 18.94 -18.05 -9.31
N LYS A 131 19.31 -19.01 -10.15
CA LYS A 131 19.83 -18.74 -11.48
C LYS A 131 18.81 -18.00 -12.38
N GLU A 132 17.55 -18.39 -12.28
CA GLU A 132 16.47 -17.75 -13.05
C GLU A 132 16.16 -16.35 -12.49
N ASP A 133 16.17 -16.18 -11.15
CA ASP A 133 16.03 -14.88 -10.52
C ASP A 133 17.17 -13.94 -10.94
N LEU A 134 18.42 -14.40 -10.94
CA LEU A 134 19.57 -13.64 -11.42
C LEU A 134 19.44 -13.27 -12.90
N ALA A 135 19.03 -14.20 -13.74
CA ALA A 135 18.82 -13.95 -15.17
C ALA A 135 17.77 -12.84 -15.40
N ALA A 136 16.71 -12.79 -14.58
CA ALA A 136 15.71 -11.73 -14.67
C ALA A 136 16.29 -10.35 -14.28
N VAL A 137 17.13 -10.29 -13.25
CA VAL A 137 17.82 -9.04 -12.87
C VAL A 137 18.80 -8.61 -13.93
N GLU A 138 19.59 -9.54 -14.47
CA GLU A 138 20.53 -9.28 -15.57
C GLU A 138 19.85 -8.77 -16.83
N ALA A 139 18.72 -9.37 -17.22
CA ALA A 139 17.94 -8.93 -18.38
C ALA A 139 17.48 -7.47 -18.22
N VAL A 140 16.96 -7.12 -17.05
CA VAL A 140 16.54 -5.74 -16.76
C VAL A 140 17.75 -4.80 -16.77
N ARG A 141 18.85 -5.15 -16.09
CA ARG A 141 20.06 -4.31 -16.06
C ARG A 141 20.63 -4.09 -17.44
N ASN A 142 20.72 -5.13 -18.26
CA ASN A 142 21.21 -5.03 -19.64
C ASN A 142 20.31 -4.15 -20.51
N ALA A 143 19.01 -4.18 -20.29
CA ALA A 143 18.06 -3.37 -21.06
C ALA A 143 18.10 -1.87 -20.71
N ILE A 144 18.30 -1.53 -19.45
CA ILE A 144 18.25 -0.13 -19.01
C ILE A 144 19.63 0.48 -18.71
N GLY A 145 20.70 -0.32 -18.62
CA GLY A 145 22.02 0.17 -18.19
C GLY A 145 21.92 0.85 -16.83
N ASP A 146 22.57 1.98 -16.67
CA ASP A 146 22.60 2.76 -15.43
C ASP A 146 21.50 3.85 -15.35
N ARG A 147 20.50 3.80 -16.25
CA ARG A 147 19.43 4.81 -16.30
C ARG A 147 18.52 4.81 -15.07
N MET A 148 18.42 3.69 -14.36
CA MET A 148 17.57 3.54 -13.18
C MET A 148 18.24 2.67 -12.14
N GLU A 149 17.92 2.92 -10.87
CA GLU A 149 18.23 1.98 -9.79
C GLU A 149 17.32 0.77 -9.82
N ILE A 150 17.87 -0.41 -9.53
CA ILE A 150 17.13 -1.65 -9.45
C ILE A 150 17.10 -2.11 -7.99
N MET A 151 15.89 -2.28 -7.48
CA MET A 151 15.61 -2.93 -6.20
C MET A 151 14.95 -4.27 -6.43
N VAL A 152 15.19 -5.22 -5.56
CA VAL A 152 14.54 -6.54 -5.60
C VAL A 152 13.73 -6.79 -4.33
N ASP A 153 12.61 -7.47 -4.50
CA ASP A 153 11.71 -7.89 -3.42
C ASP A 153 11.60 -9.42 -3.42
N ALA A 154 12.11 -10.02 -2.38
CA ALA A 154 12.14 -11.48 -2.20
C ALA A 154 10.89 -12.03 -1.49
N ASN A 155 9.73 -11.40 -1.64
CA ASN A 155 8.49 -11.79 -0.96
C ASN A 155 8.19 -13.29 -1.05
N GLN A 156 8.48 -13.91 -2.20
CA GLN A 156 8.20 -15.31 -2.43
C GLN A 156 9.09 -16.24 -1.62
N ALA A 157 10.25 -15.77 -1.18
CA ALA A 157 11.14 -16.56 -0.33
C ALA A 157 10.54 -16.93 1.03
N GLN A 158 9.46 -16.25 1.43
CA GLN A 158 8.73 -16.51 2.67
C GLN A 158 7.27 -16.90 2.43
N SER A 159 6.93 -17.41 1.25
CA SER A 159 5.53 -17.62 0.90
C SER A 159 4.83 -18.56 1.87
N SER A 160 3.82 -18.05 2.54
CA SER A 160 2.97 -18.76 3.50
C SER A 160 1.70 -19.33 2.88
N GLY A 161 1.74 -19.76 1.63
CA GLY A 161 0.66 -20.50 0.98
C GLY A 161 -0.52 -19.69 0.42
N GLN A 162 -0.56 -18.37 0.59
CA GLN A 162 -1.59 -17.52 -0.04
C GLN A 162 -1.18 -17.02 -1.44
N TRP A 163 0.09 -17.02 -1.73
CA TRP A 163 0.69 -16.70 -3.02
C TRP A 163 1.35 -17.95 -3.56
N GLN A 164 1.73 -17.98 -4.82
CA GLN A 164 2.40 -19.18 -5.36
C GLN A 164 3.53 -19.63 -4.41
N PRO A 165 3.57 -20.91 -4.02
CA PRO A 165 4.64 -21.43 -3.18
C PRO A 165 5.97 -21.15 -3.87
N GLY A 166 6.79 -20.30 -3.29
CA GLY A 166 8.14 -20.02 -3.75
C GLY A 166 9.13 -20.93 -3.03
N ILE A 167 10.32 -21.03 -3.58
CA ILE A 167 11.44 -21.66 -2.90
C ILE A 167 11.81 -20.78 -1.72
N GLN A 168 11.88 -21.35 -0.53
CA GLN A 168 12.43 -20.66 0.63
C GLN A 168 13.93 -20.47 0.45
N TRP A 169 14.36 -19.25 0.58
CA TRP A 169 15.78 -18.94 0.60
C TRP A 169 16.36 -19.27 1.95
N ASP A 170 17.55 -19.82 1.94
CA ASP A 170 18.40 -19.96 3.11
C ASP A 170 19.68 -19.11 2.95
N TYR A 171 20.56 -19.17 3.93
CA TYR A 171 21.81 -18.39 3.96
C TYR A 171 22.99 -19.06 3.24
N ARG A 172 22.77 -20.17 2.53
CA ARG A 172 23.81 -20.96 1.84
C ARG A 172 23.97 -20.59 0.40
#